data_9f7546fafc23a50736337cbce298a673
#
_entry.id   9f7546fafc23a50736337cbce298a673
#
_cell.length_a   1.000
_cell.length_b   1.000
_cell.length_c   1.000
_cell.angle_alpha   90.00
_cell.angle_beta   90.00
_cell.angle_gamma   90.00
#
_symmetry.space_group_name_H-M   'P 1'
#
loop_
_entity.id
_entity.type
_entity.pdbx_description
1 polymer ?
#
loop_
_entity_poly.entity_id
_entity_poly.type
_entity_poly.pdbx_seq_one_letter_code
_entity_poly.pdbx_strand_id
1 'polypeptide(L)'
;MVKEVVNMNSKLLRVVKRYCPLCDKEHEVEERERLSSINIKGECVKYKEVYFECKETNEEENEFVSAKMMDENLLRSRDVYRKEHNMLTSLEIKQIRQKYGVTQAEFSYMLGLGEVTITRYETKLIQDTTYDTMMK
;
A
#
# COMPACT_ATOMS: atom_id res chain seq x y z
N MET A 1 -10.79 -9.94 -20.42
CA MET A 1 -9.84 -10.88 -19.84
C MET A 1 -9.59 -10.57 -18.37
N VAL A 2 -8.41 -10.83 -17.87
CA VAL A 2 -8.12 -10.60 -16.44
C VAL A 2 -8.47 -9.18 -16.00
N LYS A 3 -8.16 -8.18 -16.82
CA LYS A 3 -8.46 -6.77 -16.53
C LYS A 3 -9.97 -6.50 -16.41
N GLU A 4 -10.78 -7.13 -17.25
CA GLU A 4 -12.23 -6.98 -17.18
C GLU A 4 -12.81 -7.60 -15.93
N VAL A 5 -12.31 -8.79 -15.53
CA VAL A 5 -12.75 -9.49 -14.32
C VAL A 5 -12.42 -8.64 -13.09
N VAL A 6 -11.22 -8.04 -13.05
CA VAL A 6 -10.81 -7.16 -11.95
C VAL A 6 -11.69 -5.91 -11.91
N ASN A 7 -12.02 -5.33 -13.07
CA ASN A 7 -12.87 -4.14 -13.14
C ASN A 7 -14.30 -4.38 -12.67
N MET A 8 -14.81 -5.60 -12.75
CA MET A 8 -16.14 -5.94 -12.24
C MET A 8 -16.26 -5.74 -10.73
N ASN A 9 -15.14 -5.74 -10.00
CA ASN A 9 -15.09 -5.51 -8.56
C ASN A 9 -14.69 -4.09 -8.22
N SER A 10 -14.71 -3.19 -9.20
CA SER A 10 -14.31 -1.80 -9.01
C SER A 10 -15.39 -1.00 -8.30
N LYS A 11 -14.97 -0.22 -7.30
CA LYS A 11 -15.85 0.62 -6.51
C LYS A 11 -15.37 2.06 -6.58
N LEU A 12 -16.29 2.99 -6.87
CA LEU A 12 -15.97 4.41 -6.83
C LEU A 12 -15.82 4.87 -5.39
N LEU A 13 -14.67 5.46 -5.06
CA LEU A 13 -14.41 6.03 -3.74
C LEU A 13 -14.78 7.50 -3.69
N ARG A 14 -14.32 8.27 -4.69
CA ARG A 14 -14.61 9.72 -4.79
C ARG A 14 -14.16 10.24 -6.15
N VAL A 15 -14.58 11.46 -6.45
CA VAL A 15 -14.11 12.20 -7.63
C VAL A 15 -13.20 13.31 -7.14
N VAL A 16 -12.02 13.43 -7.72
CA VAL A 16 -11.03 14.43 -7.32
C VAL A 16 -10.55 15.20 -8.55
N LYS A 17 -10.23 16.48 -8.36
CA LYS A 17 -9.63 17.30 -9.40
C LYS A 17 -8.12 17.22 -9.26
N ARG A 18 -7.44 16.78 -10.32
CA ARG A 18 -5.99 16.66 -10.31
C ARG A 18 -5.45 16.61 -11.73
N TYR A 19 -4.13 16.71 -11.88
CA TYR A 19 -3.46 16.52 -13.15
C TYR A 19 -3.66 15.07 -13.64
N CYS A 20 -4.12 14.94 -14.88
CA CYS A 20 -4.31 13.66 -15.53
C CYS A 20 -3.20 13.47 -16.59
N PRO A 21 -2.31 12.49 -16.41
CA PRO A 21 -1.23 12.26 -17.38
C PRO A 21 -1.73 11.75 -18.73
N LEU A 22 -2.95 11.19 -18.76
CA LEU A 22 -3.55 10.68 -20.00
C LEU A 22 -4.06 11.80 -20.88
N CYS A 23 -4.56 12.89 -20.28
CA CYS A 23 -5.08 14.06 -20.99
C CYS A 23 -4.13 15.22 -20.98
N ASP A 24 -3.04 15.14 -20.22
CA ASP A 24 -2.06 16.20 -20.05
C ASP A 24 -2.67 17.52 -19.60
N LYS A 25 -3.64 17.44 -18.68
CA LYS A 25 -4.30 18.61 -18.10
C LYS A 25 -4.94 18.24 -16.76
N GLU A 26 -5.27 19.27 -15.99
CA GLU A 26 -6.00 19.09 -14.74
C GLU A 26 -7.50 18.99 -15.03
N HIS A 27 -8.13 17.95 -14.53
CA HIS A 27 -9.58 17.79 -14.60
C HIS A 27 -10.03 16.77 -13.54
N GLU A 28 -11.32 16.57 -13.43
CA GLU A 28 -11.87 15.60 -12.49
C GLU A 28 -11.60 14.17 -12.97
N VAL A 29 -11.06 13.35 -12.06
CA VAL A 29 -10.84 11.92 -12.29
C VAL A 29 -11.48 11.13 -11.16
N GLU A 30 -11.84 9.89 -11.43
CA GLU A 30 -12.42 9.02 -10.41
C GLU A 30 -11.32 8.29 -9.66
N GLU A 31 -11.36 8.36 -8.34
CA GLU A 31 -10.52 7.53 -7.47
C GLU A 31 -11.34 6.27 -7.15
N ARG A 32 -10.82 5.12 -7.56
CA ARG A 32 -11.53 3.86 -7.46
C ARG A 32 -10.70 2.81 -6.74
N GLU A 33 -11.38 1.79 -6.26
CA GLU A 33 -10.77 0.67 -5.54
C GLU A 33 -11.22 -0.63 -6.18
N ARG A 34 -10.30 -1.58 -6.29
CA ARG A 34 -10.61 -2.92 -6.78
C ARG A 34 -9.78 -3.96 -6.04
N LEU A 35 -10.26 -5.20 -6.04
CA LEU A 35 -9.47 -6.31 -5.52
C LEU A 35 -8.42 -6.70 -6.56
N SER A 36 -7.17 -6.74 -6.14
CA SER A 36 -6.05 -7.10 -6.98
C SER A 36 -5.21 -8.17 -6.28
N SER A 37 -4.26 -8.75 -6.97
CA SER A 37 -3.38 -9.77 -6.39
C SER A 37 -1.93 -9.53 -6.78
N ILE A 38 -1.04 -9.94 -5.88
CA ILE A 38 0.40 -9.82 -6.07
C ILE A 38 1.07 -11.03 -5.42
N ASN A 39 2.22 -11.44 -5.96
CA ASN A 39 3.01 -12.50 -5.34
C ASN A 39 3.97 -11.88 -4.33
N ILE A 40 3.90 -12.36 -3.08
CA ILE A 40 4.82 -11.97 -2.01
C ILE A 40 5.40 -13.25 -1.42
N LYS A 41 6.71 -13.40 -1.53
CA LYS A 41 7.45 -14.57 -1.01
C LYS A 41 6.85 -15.90 -1.49
N GLY A 42 6.44 -15.94 -2.76
CA GLY A 42 5.87 -17.13 -3.37
C GLY A 42 4.39 -17.38 -3.11
N GLU A 43 3.72 -16.48 -2.40
CA GLU A 43 2.29 -16.62 -2.10
C GLU A 43 1.48 -15.55 -2.82
N CYS A 44 0.30 -15.93 -3.30
CA CYS A 44 -0.64 -15.00 -3.93
C CYS A 44 -1.40 -14.24 -2.85
N VAL A 45 -1.19 -12.93 -2.79
CA VAL A 45 -1.82 -12.06 -1.79
C VAL A 45 -2.85 -11.20 -2.50
N LYS A 46 -4.07 -11.18 -1.99
CA LYS A 46 -5.15 -10.34 -2.51
C LYS A 46 -5.28 -9.11 -1.63
N TYR A 47 -5.36 -7.95 -2.26
CA TYR A 47 -5.41 -6.67 -1.54
C TYR A 47 -6.27 -5.68 -2.30
N LYS A 48 -6.65 -4.60 -1.63
CA LYS A 48 -7.41 -3.52 -2.24
C LYS A 48 -6.45 -2.54 -2.89
N GLU A 49 -6.53 -2.47 -4.22
CA GLU A 49 -5.73 -1.54 -5.01
C GLU A 49 -6.54 -0.29 -5.31
N VAL A 50 -5.98 0.87 -5.03
CA VAL A 50 -6.59 2.16 -5.32
C VAL A 50 -5.91 2.76 -6.54
N TYR A 51 -6.70 3.31 -7.45
CA TYR A 51 -6.21 3.86 -8.72
C TYR A 51 -7.12 4.99 -9.18
N PHE A 52 -6.65 5.75 -10.16
CA PHE A 52 -7.45 6.78 -10.80
C PHE A 52 -7.93 6.29 -12.16
N GLU A 53 -9.15 6.66 -12.52
CA GLU A 53 -9.72 6.37 -13.83
C GLU A 53 -10.12 7.69 -14.49
N CYS A 54 -9.66 7.88 -15.73
CA CYS A 54 -10.01 9.04 -16.54
C CYS A 54 -11.21 8.68 -17.43
N LYS A 55 -12.27 9.45 -17.31
CA LYS A 55 -13.48 9.25 -18.13
C LYS A 55 -13.47 10.07 -19.41
N GLU A 56 -12.51 10.98 -19.56
CA GLU A 56 -12.46 11.88 -20.72
C GLU A 56 -11.64 11.32 -21.89
N THR A 57 -10.73 10.38 -21.61
CA THR A 57 -9.92 9.79 -22.68
C THR A 57 -10.71 8.75 -23.45
N ASN A 58 -10.45 8.67 -24.77
CA ASN A 58 -11.01 7.65 -25.63
C ASN A 58 -10.13 6.42 -25.73
N GLU A 59 -9.00 6.42 -25.03
CA GLU A 59 -8.08 5.29 -25.07
C GLU A 59 -8.56 4.14 -24.18
N GLU A 60 -8.18 2.93 -24.59
CA GLU A 60 -8.50 1.72 -23.84
C GLU A 60 -7.89 1.76 -22.46
N GLU A 61 -6.66 2.24 -22.36
CA GLU A 61 -5.98 2.41 -21.09
C GLU A 61 -6.29 3.78 -20.50
N ASN A 62 -7.24 3.78 -19.59
CA ASN A 62 -7.74 5.02 -18.97
C ASN A 62 -7.48 5.05 -17.46
N GLU A 63 -6.56 4.23 -16.98
CA GLU A 63 -6.21 4.15 -15.56
C GLU A 63 -4.79 4.60 -15.32
N PHE A 64 -4.56 5.21 -14.16
CA PHE A 64 -3.21 5.59 -13.74
C PHE A 64 -3.13 5.64 -12.21
N VAL A 65 -1.90 5.64 -11.68
CA VAL A 65 -1.64 5.78 -10.25
C VAL A 65 -0.56 6.82 -10.04
N SER A 66 -0.66 7.56 -8.93
CA SER A 66 0.43 8.43 -8.50
C SER A 66 1.50 7.61 -7.80
N ALA A 67 2.71 8.17 -7.66
CA ALA A 67 3.79 7.50 -6.94
C ALA A 67 3.39 7.19 -5.49
N LYS A 68 2.75 8.16 -4.82
CA LYS A 68 2.26 7.98 -3.46
C LYS A 68 1.23 6.84 -3.38
N MET A 69 0.30 6.82 -4.32
CA MET A 69 -0.75 5.80 -4.38
C MET A 69 -0.14 4.41 -4.60
N MET A 70 0.88 4.31 -5.46
CA MET A 70 1.59 3.06 -5.70
C MET A 70 2.24 2.54 -4.43
N ASP A 71 2.93 3.42 -3.68
CA ASP A 71 3.55 3.05 -2.40
C ASP A 71 2.51 2.57 -1.39
N GLU A 72 1.38 3.26 -1.30
CA GLU A 72 0.29 2.89 -0.39
C GLU A 72 -0.35 1.55 -0.78
N ASN A 73 -0.51 1.29 -2.07
CA ASN A 73 -1.01 0.00 -2.58
C ASN A 73 -0.08 -1.14 -2.19
N LEU A 74 1.23 -0.96 -2.40
CA LEU A 74 2.22 -1.97 -2.05
C LEU A 74 2.25 -2.23 -0.55
N LEU A 75 2.16 -1.19 0.26
CA LEU A 75 2.12 -1.33 1.71
C LEU A 75 0.87 -2.11 2.15
N ARG A 76 -0.29 -1.82 1.56
CA ARG A 76 -1.51 -2.57 1.85
C ARG A 76 -1.35 -4.05 1.55
N SER A 77 -0.74 -4.38 0.42
CA SER A 77 -0.50 -5.78 0.05
C SER A 77 0.39 -6.49 1.07
N ARG A 78 1.42 -5.81 1.53
CA ARG A 78 2.33 -6.35 2.54
C ARG A 78 1.63 -6.55 3.89
N ASP A 79 0.74 -5.62 4.25
CA ASP A 79 -0.03 -5.74 5.49
C ASP A 79 -1.03 -6.90 5.43
N VAL A 80 -1.60 -7.19 4.27
CA VAL A 80 -2.43 -8.39 4.10
C VAL A 80 -1.59 -9.66 4.34
N TYR A 81 -0.39 -9.72 3.75
CA TYR A 81 0.54 -10.83 3.98
C TYR A 81 0.84 -10.98 5.47
N ARG A 82 1.15 -9.88 6.16
CA ARG A 82 1.44 -9.86 7.59
C ARG A 82 0.29 -10.45 8.40
N LYS A 83 -0.94 -10.03 8.12
CA LYS A 83 -2.12 -10.55 8.81
C LYS A 83 -2.32 -12.03 8.57
N GLU A 84 -2.12 -12.50 7.36
CA GLU A 84 -2.26 -13.91 7.02
C GLU A 84 -1.23 -14.77 7.73
N HIS A 85 -0.10 -14.20 8.10
CA HIS A 85 0.99 -14.87 8.81
C HIS A 85 1.07 -14.53 10.29
N ASN A 86 0.03 -13.91 10.85
CA ASN A 86 -0.04 -13.49 12.25
C ASN A 86 1.12 -12.58 12.66
N MET A 87 1.55 -11.72 11.76
CA MET A 87 2.61 -10.74 12.00
C MET A 87 2.00 -9.36 12.26
N LEU A 88 2.77 -8.50 12.92
CA LEU A 88 2.37 -7.11 13.15
C LEU A 88 2.29 -6.38 11.80
N THR A 89 1.21 -5.64 11.60
CA THR A 89 1.06 -4.76 10.42
C THR A 89 1.90 -3.50 10.60
N SER A 90 2.06 -2.75 9.51
CA SER A 90 2.80 -1.49 9.56
C SER A 90 2.20 -0.51 10.58
N LEU A 91 0.87 -0.44 10.65
CA LEU A 91 0.19 0.42 11.62
C LEU A 91 0.40 -0.06 13.05
N GLU A 92 0.35 -1.36 13.28
CA GLU A 92 0.58 -1.92 14.62
C GLU A 92 2.01 -1.66 15.12
N ILE A 93 3.01 -1.79 14.23
CA ILE A 93 4.40 -1.45 14.55
C ILE A 93 4.49 0.02 14.95
N LYS A 94 3.88 0.90 14.18
CA LYS A 94 3.85 2.34 14.46
C LYS A 94 3.17 2.64 15.79
N GLN A 95 2.06 1.98 16.09
CA GLN A 95 1.32 2.16 17.34
C GLN A 95 2.14 1.72 18.56
N ILE A 96 2.87 0.60 18.45
CA ILE A 96 3.76 0.14 19.50
C ILE A 96 4.86 1.18 19.75
N ARG A 97 5.48 1.66 18.68
CA ARG A 97 6.51 2.70 18.78
C ARG A 97 5.99 3.96 19.48
N GLN A 98 4.81 4.41 19.08
CA GLN A 98 4.18 5.61 19.65
C GLN A 98 3.82 5.41 21.12
N LYS A 99 3.46 4.20 21.50
CA LYS A 99 3.16 3.87 22.90
C LYS A 99 4.39 4.08 23.81
N TYR A 100 5.57 3.79 23.29
CA TYR A 100 6.82 4.02 24.03
C TYR A 100 7.35 5.45 23.88
N GLY A 101 6.70 6.27 23.06
CA GLY A 101 7.09 7.68 22.87
C GLY A 101 8.44 7.87 22.19
N VAL A 102 8.84 6.94 21.33
CA VAL A 102 10.14 6.98 20.68
C VAL A 102 10.02 7.22 19.17
N THR A 103 11.08 7.77 18.55
CA THR A 103 11.16 7.96 17.12
C THR A 103 11.43 6.61 16.42
N GLN A 104 11.31 6.60 15.11
CA GLN A 104 11.64 5.41 14.31
C GLN A 104 13.11 5.00 14.50
N ALA A 105 14.02 5.97 14.50
CA ALA A 105 15.44 5.71 14.72
C ALA A 105 15.72 5.17 16.12
N GLU A 106 15.10 5.75 17.15
CA GLU A 106 15.25 5.31 18.53
C GLU A 106 14.71 3.87 18.70
N PHE A 107 13.57 3.57 18.11
CA PHE A 107 12.99 2.22 18.19
C PHE A 107 13.88 1.20 17.49
N SER A 108 14.43 1.55 16.34
CA SER A 108 15.42 0.71 15.64
C SER A 108 16.61 0.42 16.54
N TYR A 109 17.15 1.44 17.18
CA TYR A 109 18.29 1.30 18.09
C TYR A 109 17.96 0.38 19.26
N MET A 110 16.78 0.55 19.87
CA MET A 110 16.34 -0.29 21.00
C MET A 110 16.27 -1.78 20.62
N LEU A 111 15.96 -2.08 19.38
CA LEU A 111 15.87 -3.45 18.89
C LEU A 111 17.20 -3.98 18.33
N GLY A 112 18.26 -3.18 18.39
CA GLY A 112 19.55 -3.56 17.82
C GLY A 112 19.59 -3.55 16.30
N LEU A 113 18.74 -2.74 15.67
CA LEU A 113 18.61 -2.64 14.22
C LEU A 113 19.33 -1.40 13.69
N GLY A 114 19.55 -1.35 12.37
CA GLY A 114 20.06 -0.15 11.70
C GLY A 114 19.05 0.99 11.80
N GLU A 115 19.53 2.22 11.74
CA GLU A 115 18.77 3.45 11.99
C GLU A 115 17.46 3.56 11.21
N VAL A 116 17.43 3.09 9.96
CA VAL A 116 16.26 3.23 9.07
C VAL A 116 15.37 1.97 9.00
N THR A 117 15.68 0.94 9.77
CA THR A 117 15.00 -0.35 9.66
C THR A 117 13.53 -0.26 10.03
N ILE A 118 13.19 0.42 11.13
CA ILE A 118 11.79 0.58 11.55
C ILE A 118 11.03 1.44 10.53
N THR A 119 11.65 2.47 9.97
CA THR A 119 11.05 3.25 8.89
C THR A 119 10.66 2.34 7.73
N ARG A 120 11.54 1.42 7.36
CA ARG A 120 11.26 0.47 6.28
C ARG A 120 10.13 -0.51 6.63
N TYR A 121 10.08 -0.98 7.88
CA TYR A 121 8.99 -1.85 8.33
C TYR A 121 7.65 -1.13 8.33
N GLU A 122 7.63 0.16 8.64
CA GLU A 122 6.39 0.95 8.63
C GLU A 122 5.95 1.37 7.23
N THR A 123 6.81 1.30 6.23
CA THR A 123 6.51 1.82 4.89
C THR A 123 6.73 0.85 3.74
N LYS A 124 7.72 -0.04 3.80
CA LYS A 124 8.15 -0.79 2.61
C LYS A 124 8.46 -2.26 2.81
N LEU A 125 9.04 -2.62 3.93
CA LEU A 125 9.65 -3.94 4.12
C LEU A 125 8.89 -4.76 5.15
N ILE A 126 8.71 -6.06 4.89
CA ILE A 126 8.14 -6.96 5.87
C ILE A 126 9.26 -7.41 6.81
N GLN A 127 9.05 -7.27 8.10
CA GLN A 127 9.98 -7.71 9.13
C GLN A 127 10.11 -9.24 9.15
N ASP A 128 11.24 -9.76 9.62
CA ASP A 128 11.34 -11.18 9.80
C ASP A 128 10.63 -11.61 11.11
N THR A 129 10.45 -12.92 11.28
CA THR A 129 9.69 -13.45 12.42
C THR A 129 10.36 -13.17 13.77
N THR A 130 11.69 -13.10 13.79
CA THR A 130 12.44 -12.82 15.01
C THR A 130 12.10 -11.41 15.53
N TYR A 131 12.20 -10.41 14.67
CA TYR A 131 11.90 -9.02 15.07
C TYR A 131 10.41 -8.80 15.30
N ASP A 132 9.56 -9.49 14.55
CA ASP A 132 8.12 -9.46 14.81
C ASP A 132 7.83 -9.92 16.25
N THR A 133 8.41 -11.02 16.67
CA THR A 133 8.26 -11.53 18.03
C THR A 133 8.79 -10.56 19.07
N MET A 134 9.96 -9.93 18.80
CA MET A 134 10.55 -8.96 19.73
C MET A 134 9.68 -7.74 19.94
N MET A 135 8.94 -7.31 18.91
CA MET A 135 8.06 -6.14 18.99
C MET A 135 6.73 -6.44 19.68
N LYS A 136 6.34 -7.71 19.71
CA LYS A 136 5.13 -8.13 20.41
C LYS A 136 5.36 -8.15 21.92
#